data_1f5e8e797c5c68184680e43e400d20b5
#
_entry.id   1f5e8e797c5c68184680e43e400d20b5
#
_cell.length_a   1.000
_cell.length_b   1.000
_cell.length_c   1.000
_cell.angle_alpha   90.00
_cell.angle_beta   90.00
_cell.angle_gamma   90.00
#
_symmetry.space_group_name_H-M   'P 1'
#
loop_
_entity.id
_entity.type
_entity.pdbx_description
1 polymer ?
#
loop_
_entity_poly.entity_id
_entity_poly.type
_entity_poly.pdbx_seq_one_letter_code
_entity_poly.pdbx_strand_id
1 'polypeptide(L)'
;MPAPGGRDEPAPTEADPAPVHDPRFGGPQFGVAMHAALERADFAAWREWLPGDPAPGDEAATIAKALGEQGYADDLLDDGVALVTSLVGRTLRVVLPEGVQLCNVPGEWRRPELEFQFPLRPTRVEALLQLLHEHDVVPERHAFGFRQRLEGLMTGLVDLTYQHDGRWYVLDYKSNRLQRYDEDALSEAMQHSEYDLQALVYTLALHRWLRFRLGDGYDYARDFGGHRYVFSRGIELDAPAQGVHARKFEPALIHALDALFSGVPA
;
A
#
# COMPACT_ATOMS: atom_id res chain seq x y z
N MET A 1 -13.82 -3.08 -14.66
CA MET A 1 -14.19 -1.72 -14.20
C MET A 1 -12.90 -0.94 -14.12
N PRO A 2 -12.74 0.23 -14.75
CA PRO A 2 -11.54 1.03 -14.60
C PRO A 2 -11.50 1.59 -13.17
N ALA A 3 -10.29 1.69 -12.61
CA ALA A 3 -10.01 2.32 -11.32
C ALA A 3 -10.59 3.76 -11.27
N PRO A 4 -11.04 4.26 -10.11
CA PRO A 4 -11.50 5.62 -10.01
C PRO A 4 -10.32 6.57 -10.27
N GLY A 5 -10.47 7.41 -11.28
CA GLY A 5 -9.50 8.41 -11.67
C GLY A 5 -9.19 9.38 -10.52
N GLY A 6 -7.91 9.64 -10.34
CA GLY A 6 -7.42 10.62 -9.39
C GLY A 6 -8.08 11.98 -9.60
N ARG A 7 -8.49 12.59 -8.51
CA ARG A 7 -8.92 13.99 -8.48
C ARG A 7 -7.69 14.89 -8.40
N ASP A 8 -7.77 16.03 -9.08
CA ASP A 8 -6.71 17.04 -9.12
C ASP A 8 -6.24 17.46 -7.74
N GLU A 9 -4.91 17.46 -7.56
CA GLU A 9 -4.24 17.93 -6.35
C GLU A 9 -4.45 19.44 -6.19
N PRO A 10 -4.74 19.96 -4.98
CA PRO A 10 -4.78 21.39 -4.73
C PRO A 10 -3.37 22.00 -4.80
N ALA A 11 -3.27 23.20 -5.35
CA ALA A 11 -2.02 23.94 -5.53
C ALA A 11 -1.34 24.24 -4.17
N PRO A 12 0.00 24.18 -4.06
CA PRO A 12 0.74 24.35 -2.82
C PRO A 12 0.68 25.78 -2.28
N THR A 13 0.40 25.89 -0.97
CA THR A 13 0.60 27.12 -0.20
C THR A 13 2.04 27.20 0.31
N GLU A 14 2.67 28.38 0.25
CA GLU A 14 4.05 28.62 0.66
C GLU A 14 4.25 28.35 2.19
N ALA A 15 4.86 27.21 2.53
CA ALA A 15 5.48 26.97 3.83
C ALA A 15 6.40 25.73 3.75
N ASP A 16 7.68 25.93 4.07
CA ASP A 16 8.82 25.00 4.08
C ASP A 16 9.24 24.38 2.72
N PRO A 17 10.56 24.30 2.46
CA PRO A 17 11.03 23.70 1.24
C PRO A 17 10.68 22.21 1.24
N ALA A 18 9.54 21.89 0.63
CA ALA A 18 9.19 20.51 0.32
C ALA A 18 10.37 19.82 -0.35
N PRO A 19 10.66 18.55 -0.04
CA PRO A 19 11.71 17.81 -0.72
C PRO A 19 11.56 18.00 -2.23
N VAL A 20 12.64 18.34 -2.92
CA VAL A 20 12.63 18.74 -4.34
C VAL A 20 11.99 17.62 -5.16
N HIS A 21 10.70 17.76 -5.44
CA HIS A 21 9.96 16.83 -6.29
C HIS A 21 10.12 17.29 -7.73
N ASP A 22 10.88 16.52 -8.50
CA ASP A 22 10.97 16.78 -9.94
C ASP A 22 9.58 16.64 -10.59
N PRO A 23 9.00 17.71 -11.15
CA PRO A 23 7.64 17.67 -11.70
C PRO A 23 7.49 16.72 -12.89
N ARG A 24 8.59 16.31 -13.53
CA ARG A 24 8.60 15.37 -14.65
C ARG A 24 8.21 13.95 -14.21
N PHE A 25 8.41 13.62 -12.92
CA PHE A 25 8.17 12.29 -12.36
C PHE A 25 7.05 12.34 -11.32
N GLY A 26 5.82 12.32 -11.77
CA GLY A 26 4.62 12.38 -10.91
C GLY A 26 3.38 11.81 -11.57
N GLY A 27 2.27 11.82 -10.83
CA GLY A 27 0.99 11.33 -11.30
C GLY A 27 0.89 9.82 -11.45
N PRO A 28 -0.23 9.30 -12.01
CA PRO A 28 -0.51 7.88 -12.11
C PRO A 28 0.54 7.08 -12.89
N GLN A 29 1.09 7.67 -13.96
CA GLN A 29 2.12 7.06 -14.80
C GLN A 29 3.39 6.74 -13.99
N PHE A 30 3.86 7.69 -13.17
CA PHE A 30 4.98 7.48 -12.28
C PHE A 30 4.68 6.46 -11.19
N GLY A 31 3.45 6.47 -10.66
CA GLY A 31 2.99 5.48 -9.69
C GLY A 31 3.14 4.06 -10.22
N VAL A 32 2.65 3.80 -11.45
CA VAL A 32 2.77 2.48 -12.09
C VAL A 32 4.23 2.08 -12.31
N ALA A 33 5.10 3.01 -12.77
CA ALA A 33 6.52 2.72 -12.91
C ALA A 33 7.19 2.35 -11.58
N MET A 34 6.84 3.07 -10.51
CA MET A 34 7.35 2.84 -9.17
C MET A 34 6.93 1.48 -8.60
N HIS A 35 5.64 1.11 -8.76
CA HIS A 35 5.15 -0.21 -8.36
C HIS A 35 5.85 -1.33 -9.14
N ALA A 36 5.98 -1.19 -10.47
CA ALA A 36 6.69 -2.17 -11.31
C ALA A 36 8.17 -2.32 -10.92
N ALA A 37 8.84 -1.22 -10.53
CA ALA A 37 10.21 -1.28 -10.03
C ALA A 37 10.31 -2.05 -8.70
N LEU A 38 9.42 -1.77 -7.74
CA LEU A 38 9.38 -2.46 -6.44
C LEU A 38 8.96 -3.93 -6.55
N GLU A 39 8.00 -4.26 -7.42
CA GLU A 39 7.59 -5.63 -7.70
C GLU A 39 8.74 -6.50 -8.19
N ARG A 40 9.56 -5.94 -9.09
CA ARG A 40 10.65 -6.67 -9.79
C ARG A 40 11.98 -6.60 -9.06
N ALA A 41 12.10 -5.78 -8.03
CA ALA A 41 13.35 -5.56 -7.30
C ALA A 41 13.85 -6.85 -6.63
N ASP A 42 15.16 -7.11 -6.73
CA ASP A 42 15.82 -8.03 -5.83
C ASP A 42 16.07 -7.33 -4.48
N PHE A 43 15.14 -7.49 -3.55
CA PHE A 43 15.21 -6.86 -2.22
C PHE A 43 16.55 -7.09 -1.54
N ALA A 44 17.15 -8.27 -1.69
CA ALA A 44 18.40 -8.61 -1.04
C ALA A 44 19.59 -7.79 -1.56
N ALA A 45 19.55 -7.37 -2.82
CA ALA A 45 20.59 -6.53 -3.41
C ALA A 45 20.69 -5.16 -2.71
N TRP A 46 19.60 -4.67 -2.11
CA TRP A 46 19.52 -3.35 -1.47
C TRP A 46 20.01 -3.32 -0.02
N ARG A 47 20.45 -4.43 0.57
CA ARG A 47 20.85 -4.51 1.99
C ARG A 47 21.93 -3.51 2.38
N GLU A 48 22.92 -3.35 1.53
CA GLU A 48 24.08 -2.47 1.79
C GLU A 48 23.93 -1.10 1.12
N TRP A 49 22.87 -0.87 0.33
CA TRP A 49 22.67 0.39 -0.38
C TRP A 49 22.49 1.56 0.62
N LEU A 50 23.12 2.70 0.33
CA LEU A 50 22.98 3.94 1.10
C LEU A 50 22.44 5.07 0.22
N PRO A 51 21.77 6.08 0.82
CA PRO A 51 21.34 7.26 0.09
C PRO A 51 22.50 7.92 -0.67
N GLY A 52 22.34 8.07 -1.98
CA GLY A 52 23.36 8.59 -2.88
C GLY A 52 24.13 7.53 -3.65
N ASP A 53 24.04 6.27 -3.26
CA ASP A 53 24.63 5.17 -4.05
C ASP A 53 23.84 4.95 -5.35
N PRO A 54 24.49 4.45 -6.40
CA PRO A 54 23.79 3.93 -7.58
C PRO A 54 22.92 2.71 -7.23
N ALA A 55 21.99 2.38 -8.10
CA ALA A 55 21.20 1.15 -7.96
C ALA A 55 22.14 -0.08 -7.96
N PRO A 56 21.93 -1.04 -7.04
CA PRO A 56 22.79 -2.20 -6.92
C PRO A 56 22.57 -3.20 -8.06
N GLY A 57 23.63 -3.88 -8.51
CA GLY A 57 23.52 -4.95 -9.51
C GLY A 57 22.79 -4.52 -10.78
N ASP A 58 21.78 -5.28 -11.18
CA ASP A 58 20.97 -5.04 -12.38
C ASP A 58 19.73 -4.16 -12.12
N GLU A 59 19.59 -3.60 -10.91
CA GLU A 59 18.41 -2.83 -10.52
C GLU A 59 18.23 -1.55 -11.34
N ALA A 60 19.32 -0.91 -11.79
CA ALA A 60 19.23 0.24 -12.70
C ALA A 60 18.51 -0.12 -14.01
N ALA A 61 18.81 -1.30 -14.59
CA ALA A 61 18.17 -1.76 -15.81
C ALA A 61 16.68 -2.13 -15.55
N THR A 62 16.38 -2.73 -14.41
CA THR A 62 15.00 -3.04 -13.97
C THR A 62 14.18 -1.76 -13.85
N ILE A 63 14.72 -0.71 -13.22
CA ILE A 63 14.08 0.60 -13.06
C ILE A 63 13.90 1.30 -14.41
N ALA A 64 14.96 1.34 -15.26
CA ALA A 64 14.88 1.93 -16.59
C ALA A 64 13.79 1.26 -17.45
N LYS A 65 13.68 -0.06 -17.37
CA LYS A 65 12.64 -0.83 -18.05
C LYS A 65 11.25 -0.45 -17.54
N ALA A 66 11.06 -0.35 -16.22
CA ALA A 66 9.78 0.06 -15.63
C ALA A 66 9.35 1.47 -16.07
N LEU A 67 10.28 2.42 -16.14
CA LEU A 67 10.04 3.76 -16.65
C LEU A 67 9.72 3.76 -18.15
N GLY A 68 10.50 3.04 -18.96
CA GLY A 68 10.28 2.93 -20.41
C GLY A 68 8.93 2.30 -20.77
N GLU A 69 8.48 1.28 -20.04
CA GLU A 69 7.15 0.66 -20.19
C GLU A 69 6.01 1.66 -19.93
N GLN A 70 6.27 2.71 -19.15
CA GLN A 70 5.32 3.78 -18.90
C GLN A 70 5.52 4.99 -19.84
N GLY A 71 6.38 4.87 -20.86
CA GLY A 71 6.55 5.86 -21.91
C GLY A 71 7.41 7.06 -21.51
N TYR A 72 8.27 6.93 -20.50
CA TYR A 72 9.30 7.93 -20.25
C TYR A 72 10.34 7.91 -21.39
N ALA A 73 10.64 9.08 -21.94
CA ALA A 73 11.56 9.22 -23.07
C ALA A 73 13.03 8.96 -22.63
N ASP A 74 13.85 8.53 -23.59
CA ASP A 74 15.25 8.12 -23.31
C ASP A 74 16.07 9.21 -22.63
N ASP A 75 15.83 10.47 -22.95
CA ASP A 75 16.51 11.64 -22.35
C ASP A 75 16.11 11.90 -20.87
N LEU A 76 15.05 11.28 -20.40
CA LEU A 76 14.60 11.35 -19.01
C LEU A 76 15.00 10.11 -18.18
N LEU A 77 15.48 9.04 -18.82
CA LEU A 77 15.71 7.79 -18.12
C LEU A 77 16.80 7.89 -17.05
N ASP A 78 17.89 8.60 -17.31
CA ASP A 78 18.98 8.74 -16.32
C ASP A 78 18.49 9.44 -15.04
N ASP A 79 17.78 10.55 -15.19
CA ASP A 79 17.18 11.29 -14.06
C ASP A 79 16.11 10.45 -13.35
N GLY A 80 15.28 9.74 -14.13
CA GLY A 80 14.24 8.87 -13.61
C GLY A 80 14.81 7.67 -12.84
N VAL A 81 15.85 7.04 -13.36
CA VAL A 81 16.55 5.93 -12.69
C VAL A 81 17.17 6.41 -11.38
N ALA A 82 17.84 7.57 -11.37
CA ALA A 82 18.44 8.14 -10.16
C ALA A 82 17.36 8.40 -9.08
N LEU A 83 16.24 9.01 -9.47
CA LEU A 83 15.13 9.28 -8.55
C LEU A 83 14.52 7.98 -8.01
N VAL A 84 14.15 7.04 -8.88
CA VAL A 84 13.51 5.78 -8.47
C VAL A 84 14.47 4.93 -7.65
N THR A 85 15.77 4.92 -7.96
CA THR A 85 16.80 4.28 -7.12
C THR A 85 16.74 4.79 -5.69
N SER A 86 16.69 6.11 -5.50
CA SER A 86 16.58 6.71 -4.17
C SER A 86 15.29 6.31 -3.47
N LEU A 87 14.15 6.33 -4.16
CA LEU A 87 12.85 5.97 -3.58
C LEU A 87 12.77 4.48 -3.22
N VAL A 88 13.20 3.59 -4.12
CA VAL A 88 13.22 2.13 -3.88
C VAL A 88 14.18 1.79 -2.74
N GLY A 89 15.40 2.31 -2.78
CA GLY A 89 16.40 2.04 -1.76
C GLY A 89 15.95 2.46 -0.37
N ARG A 90 15.39 3.66 -0.21
CA ARG A 90 14.82 4.12 1.06
C ARG A 90 13.63 3.26 1.48
N THR A 91 12.70 2.96 0.58
CA THR A 91 11.53 2.12 0.86
C THR A 91 11.91 0.73 1.34
N LEU A 92 12.90 0.10 0.73
CA LEU A 92 13.34 -1.25 1.13
C LEU A 92 14.20 -1.26 2.40
N ARG A 93 14.81 -0.13 2.74
CA ARG A 93 15.72 -0.01 3.88
C ARG A 93 15.16 0.70 5.10
N VAL A 94 14.02 1.38 5.02
CA VAL A 94 13.39 1.93 6.21
C VAL A 94 13.07 0.82 7.21
N VAL A 95 13.29 1.09 8.49
CA VAL A 95 12.89 0.18 9.56
C VAL A 95 11.39 0.35 9.79
N LEU A 96 10.61 -0.65 9.45
CA LEU A 96 9.17 -0.67 9.68
C LEU A 96 8.86 -0.79 11.18
N PRO A 97 7.63 -0.42 11.63
CA PRO A 97 7.28 -0.40 13.06
C PRO A 97 7.50 -1.71 13.81
N GLU A 98 7.43 -2.85 13.13
CA GLU A 98 7.73 -4.18 13.68
C GLU A 98 9.23 -4.50 13.76
N GLY A 99 10.10 -3.55 13.41
CA GLY A 99 11.56 -3.70 13.54
C GLY A 99 12.25 -4.37 12.36
N VAL A 100 11.57 -4.57 11.23
CA VAL A 100 12.14 -5.20 10.03
C VAL A 100 12.38 -4.16 8.91
N GLN A 101 13.42 -4.39 8.12
CA GLN A 101 13.62 -3.75 6.81
C GLN A 101 13.19 -4.74 5.71
N LEU A 102 12.48 -4.27 4.69
CA LEU A 102 11.98 -5.15 3.62
C LEU A 102 13.11 -5.87 2.87
N CYS A 103 14.27 -5.23 2.70
CA CYS A 103 15.46 -5.84 2.09
C CYS A 103 15.99 -7.06 2.86
N ASN A 104 15.62 -7.21 4.14
CA ASN A 104 16.01 -8.33 4.99
C ASN A 104 14.93 -9.44 5.09
N VAL A 105 13.73 -9.22 4.53
CA VAL A 105 12.69 -10.25 4.49
C VAL A 105 13.04 -11.30 3.44
N PRO A 106 13.22 -12.58 3.83
CA PRO A 106 13.50 -13.66 2.88
C PRO A 106 12.41 -13.82 1.81
N GLY A 107 12.79 -14.26 0.62
CA GLY A 107 11.85 -14.40 -0.50
C GLY A 107 10.69 -15.36 -0.22
N GLU A 108 10.92 -16.43 0.55
CA GLU A 108 9.88 -17.38 0.97
C GLU A 108 8.87 -16.79 1.96
N TRP A 109 9.21 -15.68 2.63
CA TRP A 109 8.38 -14.98 3.62
C TRP A 109 7.68 -13.75 3.05
N ARG A 110 7.75 -13.54 1.74
CA ARG A 110 7.09 -12.43 1.06
C ARG A 110 6.36 -12.89 -0.20
N ARG A 111 5.30 -12.18 -0.54
CA ARG A 111 4.50 -12.39 -1.75
C ARG A 111 4.21 -11.02 -2.35
N PRO A 112 4.96 -10.58 -3.38
CA PRO A 112 4.58 -9.42 -4.17
C PRO A 112 3.33 -9.77 -4.98
N GLU A 113 2.53 -8.77 -5.27
CA GLU A 113 1.38 -8.87 -6.17
C GLU A 113 0.42 -10.04 -5.80
N LEU A 114 0.06 -10.14 -4.50
CA LEU A 114 -0.89 -11.18 -4.08
C LEU A 114 -2.27 -10.89 -4.67
N GLU A 115 -2.62 -11.60 -5.73
CA GLU A 115 -3.97 -11.56 -6.31
C GLU A 115 -4.97 -12.21 -5.37
N PHE A 116 -6.10 -11.54 -5.15
CA PHE A 116 -7.21 -12.12 -4.41
C PHE A 116 -8.51 -12.04 -5.18
N GLN A 117 -9.35 -13.02 -4.92
CA GLN A 117 -10.69 -13.10 -5.48
C GLN A 117 -11.62 -13.78 -4.47
N PHE A 118 -12.69 -13.10 -4.12
CA PHE A 118 -13.71 -13.70 -3.25
C PHE A 118 -15.12 -13.24 -3.59
N PRO A 119 -16.15 -14.11 -3.40
CA PRO A 119 -17.53 -13.75 -3.62
C PRO A 119 -18.01 -12.74 -2.58
N LEU A 120 -18.74 -11.75 -3.06
CA LEU A 120 -19.50 -10.79 -2.28
C LEU A 120 -20.97 -11.18 -2.37
N ARG A 121 -21.53 -11.71 -1.29
CA ARG A 121 -22.97 -12.01 -1.22
C ARG A 121 -23.78 -10.72 -1.21
N PRO A 122 -25.07 -10.76 -1.61
CA PRO A 122 -25.88 -9.55 -1.65
C PRO A 122 -25.86 -8.79 -0.33
N THR A 123 -25.12 -7.68 -0.31
CA THR A 123 -24.85 -6.86 0.87
C THR A 123 -25.53 -5.51 0.72
N ARG A 124 -26.35 -5.10 1.68
CA ARG A 124 -26.96 -3.77 1.69
C ARG A 124 -25.88 -2.71 1.94
N VAL A 125 -25.84 -1.69 1.09
CA VAL A 125 -24.89 -0.58 1.22
C VAL A 125 -25.04 0.14 2.56
N GLU A 126 -26.27 0.32 3.03
CA GLU A 126 -26.56 0.92 4.34
C GLU A 126 -25.92 0.14 5.49
N ALA A 127 -26.02 -1.19 5.51
CA ALA A 127 -25.41 -2.02 6.54
C ALA A 127 -23.88 -1.97 6.50
N LEU A 128 -23.29 -1.94 5.29
CA LEU A 128 -21.86 -1.78 5.13
C LEU A 128 -21.38 -0.40 5.62
N LEU A 129 -22.07 0.68 5.24
CA LEU A 129 -21.71 2.04 5.69
C LEU A 129 -21.84 2.17 7.20
N GLN A 130 -22.90 1.61 7.80
CA GLN A 130 -23.05 1.62 9.25
C GLN A 130 -21.86 0.93 9.93
N LEU A 131 -21.48 -0.26 9.49
CA LEU A 131 -20.31 -0.99 10.03
C LEU A 131 -19.03 -0.19 9.88
N LEU A 132 -18.79 0.43 8.71
CA LEU A 132 -17.60 1.23 8.46
C LEU A 132 -17.54 2.46 9.39
N HIS A 133 -18.65 3.17 9.55
CA HIS A 133 -18.74 4.37 10.39
C HIS A 133 -18.60 4.04 11.88
N GLU A 134 -19.12 2.92 12.36
CA GLU A 134 -18.95 2.45 13.74
C GLU A 134 -17.47 2.21 14.10
N HIS A 135 -16.61 2.05 13.09
CA HIS A 135 -15.18 1.80 13.25
C HIS A 135 -14.26 2.88 12.66
N ASP A 136 -14.80 4.07 12.38
CA ASP A 136 -14.06 5.20 11.81
C ASP A 136 -13.31 4.87 10.51
N VAL A 137 -13.94 4.05 9.66
CA VAL A 137 -13.45 3.77 8.31
C VAL A 137 -14.32 4.56 7.33
N VAL A 138 -13.68 5.42 6.52
CA VAL A 138 -14.32 6.33 5.55
C VAL A 138 -15.55 7.06 6.11
N PRO A 139 -15.44 7.78 7.24
CA PRO A 139 -16.58 8.36 7.97
C PRO A 139 -17.38 9.35 7.12
N GLU A 140 -16.77 9.97 6.14
CA GLU A 140 -17.43 10.95 5.26
C GLU A 140 -18.13 10.31 4.05
N ARG A 141 -17.95 9.01 3.84
CA ARG A 141 -18.58 8.31 2.73
C ARG A 141 -20.03 7.95 3.08
N HIS A 142 -20.99 8.40 2.27
CA HIS A 142 -22.43 8.16 2.49
C HIS A 142 -23.07 7.28 1.43
N ALA A 143 -22.35 6.87 0.39
CA ALA A 143 -22.85 6.04 -0.68
C ALA A 143 -21.73 5.30 -1.44
N PHE A 144 -22.12 4.24 -2.15
CA PHE A 144 -21.30 3.60 -3.17
C PHE A 144 -21.96 3.82 -4.55
N GLY A 145 -21.83 5.07 -5.06
CA GLY A 145 -22.53 5.51 -6.26
C GLY A 145 -24.06 5.45 -6.05
N PHE A 146 -24.79 4.99 -7.06
CA PHE A 146 -26.26 4.81 -6.99
C PHE A 146 -26.68 3.44 -6.48
N ARG A 147 -25.76 2.61 -6.03
CA ARG A 147 -26.06 1.23 -5.63
C ARG A 147 -26.59 1.18 -4.21
N GLN A 148 -27.69 0.47 -4.03
CA GLN A 148 -28.26 0.14 -2.72
C GLN A 148 -27.80 -1.22 -2.21
N ARG A 149 -27.25 -2.05 -3.11
CA ARG A 149 -26.74 -3.39 -2.83
C ARG A 149 -25.48 -3.65 -3.60
N LEU A 150 -24.53 -4.29 -2.97
CA LEU A 150 -23.29 -4.78 -3.57
C LEU A 150 -23.36 -6.31 -3.63
N GLU A 151 -23.01 -6.86 -4.78
CA GLU A 151 -22.91 -8.31 -4.99
C GLU A 151 -21.97 -8.60 -6.16
N GLY A 152 -21.42 -9.80 -6.22
CA GLY A 152 -20.57 -10.25 -7.32
C GLY A 152 -19.26 -10.81 -6.84
N LEU A 153 -18.17 -10.43 -7.51
CA LEU A 153 -16.84 -10.90 -7.24
C LEU A 153 -15.96 -9.71 -6.89
N MET A 154 -15.40 -9.73 -5.68
CA MET A 154 -14.37 -8.77 -5.26
C MET A 154 -13.03 -9.31 -5.73
N THR A 155 -12.33 -8.53 -6.52
CA THR A 155 -10.98 -8.86 -7.01
C THR A 155 -10.04 -7.71 -6.74
N GLY A 156 -8.79 -8.02 -6.49
CA GLY A 156 -7.75 -7.01 -6.30
C GLY A 156 -6.37 -7.65 -6.21
N LEU A 157 -5.40 -6.78 -6.09
CA LEU A 157 -4.00 -7.11 -6.02
C LEU A 157 -3.39 -6.36 -4.84
N VAL A 158 -2.72 -7.07 -3.95
CA VAL A 158 -2.00 -6.48 -2.82
C VAL A 158 -0.55 -6.35 -3.23
N ASP A 159 0.02 -5.17 -3.18
CA ASP A 159 1.39 -4.91 -3.66
C ASP A 159 2.42 -5.84 -3.02
N LEU A 160 2.33 -5.99 -1.69
CA LEU A 160 3.18 -6.90 -0.95
C LEU A 160 2.46 -7.48 0.27
N THR A 161 2.57 -8.79 0.46
CA THR A 161 2.37 -9.42 1.76
C THR A 161 3.69 -10.00 2.24
N TYR A 162 3.97 -9.88 3.53
CA TYR A 162 5.17 -10.46 4.11
C TYR A 162 4.91 -10.99 5.52
N GLN A 163 5.80 -11.87 5.98
CA GLN A 163 5.77 -12.39 7.33
C GLN A 163 7.00 -11.95 8.11
N HIS A 164 6.80 -11.51 9.34
CA HIS A 164 7.86 -11.20 10.30
C HIS A 164 7.41 -11.61 11.70
N ASP A 165 8.27 -12.26 12.47
CA ASP A 165 7.99 -12.77 13.82
C ASP A 165 6.67 -13.54 13.95
N GLY A 166 6.39 -14.38 12.96
CA GLY A 166 5.19 -15.23 12.93
C GLY A 166 3.90 -14.49 12.55
N ARG A 167 3.94 -13.19 12.27
CA ARG A 167 2.80 -12.37 11.88
C ARG A 167 2.84 -12.00 10.40
N TRP A 168 1.69 -11.98 9.78
CA TRP A 168 1.53 -11.55 8.40
C TRP A 168 1.10 -10.10 8.31
N TYR A 169 1.65 -9.40 7.35
CA TYR A 169 1.40 -7.99 7.08
C TYR A 169 0.95 -7.78 5.64
N VAL A 170 0.09 -6.79 5.45
CA VAL A 170 -0.23 -6.22 4.14
C VAL A 170 0.57 -4.93 3.99
N LEU A 171 1.17 -4.71 2.83
CA LEU A 171 1.85 -3.46 2.52
C LEU A 171 1.43 -2.97 1.14
N ASP A 172 1.26 -1.66 1.05
CA ASP A 172 0.93 -0.93 -0.16
C ASP A 172 1.89 0.25 -0.32
N TYR A 173 2.43 0.41 -1.53
CA TYR A 173 3.36 1.47 -1.85
C TYR A 173 2.63 2.69 -2.40
N LYS A 174 2.98 3.88 -1.93
CA LYS A 174 2.40 5.13 -2.41
C LYS A 174 3.48 6.08 -2.92
N SER A 175 3.27 6.63 -4.12
CA SER A 175 4.15 7.62 -4.73
C SER A 175 3.58 9.04 -4.65
N ASN A 176 2.53 9.25 -3.84
CA ASN A 176 1.88 10.54 -3.65
C ASN A 176 2.89 11.61 -3.19
N ARG A 177 2.69 12.83 -3.72
CA ARG A 177 3.37 14.02 -3.26
C ARG A 177 2.51 14.68 -2.19
N LEU A 178 2.99 14.65 -0.95
CA LEU A 178 2.37 15.34 0.16
C LEU A 178 3.26 16.50 0.58
N GLN A 179 2.68 17.50 1.24
CA GLN A 179 3.46 18.60 1.80
C GLN A 179 4.30 18.14 3.00
N ARG A 180 3.79 17.19 3.78
CA ARG A 180 4.44 16.55 4.92
C ARG A 180 4.15 15.07 4.92
N TYR A 181 5.00 14.29 5.60
CA TYR A 181 4.89 12.84 5.70
C TYR A 181 4.95 12.36 7.17
N ASP A 182 4.59 13.25 8.09
CA ASP A 182 4.36 12.90 9.50
C ASP A 182 3.03 12.14 9.67
N GLU A 183 2.79 11.61 10.85
CA GLU A 183 1.64 10.77 11.16
C GLU A 183 0.29 11.45 10.86
N ASP A 184 0.17 12.74 11.17
CA ASP A 184 -1.08 13.51 10.93
C ASP A 184 -1.34 13.65 9.43
N ALA A 185 -0.32 14.06 8.65
CA ALA A 185 -0.43 14.22 7.20
C ALA A 185 -0.71 12.89 6.49
N LEU A 186 -0.11 11.79 6.97
CA LEU A 186 -0.39 10.46 6.42
C LEU A 186 -1.80 10.00 6.76
N SER A 187 -2.27 10.24 7.98
CA SER A 187 -3.65 9.91 8.39
C SER A 187 -4.68 10.68 7.57
N GLU A 188 -4.44 11.98 7.31
CA GLU A 188 -5.26 12.78 6.42
C GLU A 188 -5.27 12.25 4.99
N ALA A 189 -4.10 11.88 4.44
CA ALA A 189 -3.99 11.29 3.11
C ALA A 189 -4.72 9.95 3.00
N MET A 190 -4.65 9.10 4.04
CA MET A 190 -5.37 7.82 4.10
C MET A 190 -6.89 8.03 4.04
N GLN A 191 -7.42 8.99 4.79
CA GLN A 191 -8.86 9.30 4.80
C GLN A 191 -9.31 9.95 3.49
N HIS A 192 -8.59 10.99 3.03
CA HIS A 192 -8.97 11.74 1.83
C HIS A 192 -8.98 10.88 0.55
N SER A 193 -8.02 9.95 0.44
CA SER A 193 -7.91 9.05 -0.72
C SER A 193 -8.65 7.73 -0.52
N GLU A 194 -9.37 7.56 0.60
CA GLU A 194 -10.08 6.32 0.98
C GLU A 194 -9.17 5.08 1.01
N TYR A 195 -7.88 5.28 1.29
CA TYR A 195 -6.94 4.19 1.44
C TYR A 195 -7.26 3.30 2.64
N ASP A 196 -7.96 3.82 3.66
CA ASP A 196 -8.47 3.01 4.78
C ASP A 196 -9.45 1.93 4.30
N LEU A 197 -10.31 2.24 3.32
CA LEU A 197 -11.20 1.25 2.72
C LEU A 197 -10.42 0.20 1.91
N GLN A 198 -9.41 0.63 1.16
CA GLN A 198 -8.50 -0.27 0.45
C GLN A 198 -7.79 -1.20 1.43
N ALA A 199 -7.21 -0.63 2.50
CA ALA A 199 -6.52 -1.39 3.56
C ALA A 199 -7.44 -2.41 4.24
N LEU A 200 -8.71 -2.04 4.48
CA LEU A 200 -9.70 -2.94 5.06
C LEU A 200 -10.01 -4.13 4.13
N VAL A 201 -10.19 -3.87 2.83
CA VAL A 201 -10.42 -4.92 1.83
C VAL A 201 -9.21 -5.85 1.72
N TYR A 202 -8.01 -5.32 1.70
CA TYR A 202 -6.76 -6.10 1.67
C TYR A 202 -6.58 -6.92 2.95
N THR A 203 -6.89 -6.34 4.10
CA THR A 203 -6.87 -7.05 5.39
C THR A 203 -7.85 -8.23 5.38
N LEU A 204 -9.08 -8.03 4.89
CA LEU A 204 -10.07 -9.10 4.77
C LEU A 204 -9.60 -10.18 3.79
N ALA A 205 -9.02 -9.80 2.66
CA ALA A 205 -8.49 -10.74 1.67
C ALA A 205 -7.41 -11.64 2.28
N LEU A 206 -6.43 -11.03 2.95
CA LEU A 206 -5.36 -11.79 3.63
C LEU A 206 -5.89 -12.61 4.80
N HIS A 207 -6.85 -12.08 5.58
CA HIS A 207 -7.54 -12.83 6.65
C HIS A 207 -8.19 -14.11 6.11
N ARG A 208 -8.95 -14.02 5.01
CA ARG A 208 -9.59 -15.18 4.37
C ARG A 208 -8.57 -16.18 3.83
N TRP A 209 -7.50 -15.67 3.21
CA TRP A 209 -6.42 -16.50 2.70
C TRP A 209 -5.68 -17.24 3.82
N LEU A 210 -5.34 -16.56 4.92
CA LEU A 210 -4.69 -17.18 6.09
C LEU A 210 -5.59 -18.23 6.75
N ARG A 211 -6.88 -17.92 6.93
CA ARG A 211 -7.85 -18.88 7.46
C ARG A 211 -7.96 -20.13 6.59
N PHE A 212 -7.94 -19.96 5.27
CA PHE A 212 -7.94 -21.10 4.35
C PHE A 212 -6.64 -21.91 4.44
N ARG A 213 -5.50 -21.26 4.57
CA ARG A 213 -4.18 -21.92 4.58
C ARG A 213 -3.83 -22.57 5.89
N LEU A 214 -4.20 -21.98 7.02
CA LEU A 214 -3.81 -22.39 8.36
C LEU A 214 -4.94 -23.15 9.10
N GLY A 215 -6.17 -23.12 8.56
CA GLY A 215 -7.33 -23.81 9.16
C GLY A 215 -7.59 -23.35 10.58
N ASP A 216 -7.90 -24.32 11.46
CA ASP A 216 -8.21 -24.07 12.88
C ASP A 216 -7.02 -23.51 13.69
N GLY A 217 -5.81 -23.56 13.12
CA GLY A 217 -4.63 -22.98 13.73
C GLY A 217 -4.54 -21.46 13.58
N TYR A 218 -5.36 -20.83 12.73
CA TYR A 218 -5.32 -19.40 12.48
C TYR A 218 -6.09 -18.59 13.53
N ASP A 219 -5.45 -17.54 14.04
CA ASP A 219 -6.06 -16.54 14.89
C ASP A 219 -5.67 -15.14 14.40
N TYR A 220 -6.68 -14.30 14.06
CA TYR A 220 -6.44 -12.97 13.53
C TYR A 220 -5.63 -12.08 14.49
N ALA A 221 -5.94 -12.13 15.78
CA ALA A 221 -5.27 -11.26 16.75
C ALA A 221 -3.79 -11.63 16.92
N ARG A 222 -3.46 -12.93 16.83
CA ARG A 222 -2.10 -13.45 16.93
C ARG A 222 -1.32 -13.33 15.61
N ASP A 223 -1.91 -13.78 14.49
CA ASP A 223 -1.19 -14.08 13.26
C ASP A 223 -1.19 -12.93 12.25
N PHE A 224 -2.09 -11.96 12.41
CA PHE A 224 -2.13 -10.77 11.55
C PHE A 224 -1.46 -9.59 12.27
N GLY A 225 -0.46 -8.98 11.64
CA GLY A 225 0.34 -7.87 12.20
C GLY A 225 -0.20 -6.48 11.87
N GLY A 226 -1.03 -6.37 10.84
CA GLY A 226 -1.59 -5.10 10.40
C GLY A 226 -1.27 -4.77 8.93
N HIS A 227 -1.63 -3.56 8.54
CA HIS A 227 -1.28 -3.03 7.23
C HIS A 227 -0.26 -1.89 7.35
N ARG A 228 0.51 -1.70 6.28
CA ARG A 228 1.53 -0.68 6.11
C ARG A 228 1.29 0.05 4.79
N TYR A 229 1.12 1.36 4.85
CA TYR A 229 1.14 2.22 3.68
C TYR A 229 2.44 3.00 3.68
N VAL A 230 3.28 2.72 2.67
CA VAL A 230 4.62 3.30 2.57
C VAL A 230 4.63 4.37 1.50
N PHE A 231 4.62 5.63 1.94
CA PHE A 231 4.71 6.79 1.07
C PHE A 231 6.18 7.04 0.73
N SER A 232 6.64 6.39 -0.33
CA SER A 232 8.06 6.28 -0.68
C SER A 232 8.79 7.63 -0.77
N ARG A 233 8.09 8.72 -1.13
CA ARG A 233 8.67 10.07 -1.20
C ARG A 233 8.96 10.70 0.15
N GLY A 234 8.31 10.22 1.21
CA GLY A 234 8.48 10.72 2.57
C GLY A 234 9.43 9.90 3.42
N ILE A 235 10.01 8.83 2.86
CA ILE A 235 10.90 7.96 3.64
C ILE A 235 12.25 8.61 3.89
N GLU A 236 12.61 8.74 5.17
CA GLU A 236 13.93 9.11 5.65
C GLU A 236 14.47 8.02 6.57
N LEU A 237 15.71 7.54 6.31
CA LEU A 237 16.25 6.38 7.04
C LEU A 237 16.60 6.68 8.50
N ASP A 238 16.87 7.93 8.82
CA ASP A 238 17.12 8.45 10.16
C ASP A 238 15.85 8.91 10.90
N ALA A 239 14.70 8.96 10.20
CA ALA A 239 13.40 9.30 10.75
C ALA A 239 12.35 8.25 10.34
N PRO A 240 12.44 6.99 10.81
CA PRO A 240 11.66 5.86 10.28
C PRO A 240 10.13 5.98 10.48
N ALA A 241 9.68 6.90 11.32
CA ALA A 241 8.25 7.21 11.47
C ALA A 241 7.69 8.04 10.31
N GLN A 242 8.56 8.71 9.53
CA GLN A 242 8.12 9.49 8.37
C GLN A 242 7.81 8.58 7.18
N GLY A 243 6.73 8.89 6.48
CA GLY A 243 6.35 8.17 5.27
C GLY A 243 5.75 6.79 5.48
N VAL A 244 5.62 6.31 6.72
CA VAL A 244 5.04 5.00 7.02
C VAL A 244 3.78 5.16 7.87
N HIS A 245 2.62 4.88 7.27
CA HIS A 245 1.37 4.74 8.03
C HIS A 245 1.14 3.28 8.37
N ALA A 246 0.96 2.98 9.65
CA ALA A 246 0.79 1.63 10.17
C ALA A 246 -0.44 1.53 11.05
N ARG A 247 -1.32 0.58 10.74
CA ARG A 247 -2.54 0.32 11.52
C ARG A 247 -2.89 -1.17 11.50
N LYS A 248 -3.61 -1.61 12.50
CA LYS A 248 -4.28 -2.91 12.53
C LYS A 248 -5.74 -2.68 12.89
N PHE A 249 -6.64 -3.18 12.06
CA PHE A 249 -8.07 -3.12 12.38
C PHE A 249 -8.42 -4.07 13.52
N GLU A 250 -9.41 -3.68 14.31
CA GLU A 250 -9.91 -4.51 15.39
C GLU A 250 -10.51 -5.82 14.86
N PRO A 251 -10.30 -6.95 15.57
CA PRO A 251 -10.85 -8.25 15.16
C PRO A 251 -12.37 -8.21 14.93
N ALA A 252 -13.10 -7.43 15.75
CA ALA A 252 -14.55 -7.29 15.64
C ALA A 252 -14.98 -6.76 14.27
N LEU A 253 -14.30 -5.73 13.75
CA LEU A 253 -14.59 -5.17 12.42
C LEU A 253 -14.35 -6.21 11.32
N ILE A 254 -13.21 -6.91 11.37
CA ILE A 254 -12.87 -7.89 10.32
C ILE A 254 -13.84 -9.07 10.33
N HIS A 255 -14.22 -9.56 11.49
CA HIS A 255 -15.19 -10.65 11.59
C HIS A 255 -16.60 -10.22 11.17
N ALA A 256 -17.05 -9.03 11.54
CA ALA A 256 -18.33 -8.48 11.12
C ALA A 256 -18.38 -8.25 9.60
N LEU A 257 -17.30 -7.72 9.01
CA LEU A 257 -17.20 -7.52 7.57
C LEU A 257 -17.17 -8.86 6.81
N ASP A 258 -16.43 -9.85 7.33
CA ASP A 258 -16.40 -11.19 6.76
C ASP A 258 -17.78 -11.86 6.78
N ALA A 259 -18.50 -11.78 7.90
CA ALA A 259 -19.87 -12.26 8.04
C ALA A 259 -20.82 -11.56 7.06
N LEU A 260 -20.75 -10.22 7.00
CA LEU A 260 -21.59 -9.40 6.11
C LEU A 260 -21.39 -9.79 4.63
N PHE A 261 -20.14 -9.97 4.18
CA PHE A 261 -19.82 -10.33 2.80
C PHE A 261 -20.07 -11.82 2.49
N SER A 262 -20.06 -12.67 3.50
CA SER A 262 -20.39 -14.10 3.35
C SER A 262 -21.89 -14.39 3.42
N GLY A 263 -22.72 -13.39 3.78
CA GLY A 263 -24.15 -13.54 3.94
C GLY A 263 -24.54 -14.44 5.14
N VAL A 264 -23.64 -14.59 6.10
CA VAL A 264 -23.89 -15.28 7.37
C VAL A 264 -24.34 -14.21 8.37
N PRO A 265 -25.44 -14.40 9.11
CA PRO A 265 -25.79 -13.49 10.19
C PRO A 265 -24.63 -13.42 11.21
N ALA A 266 -24.31 -12.21 11.67
CA ALA A 266 -23.30 -11.99 12.71
C ALA A 266 -23.76 -12.55 14.05
#